data_8d4e20d92e9199f7a1faffb8308eba9a
#
_entry.id   8d4e20d92e9199f7a1faffb8308eba9a
#
_cell.length_a   1.000
_cell.length_b   1.000
_cell.length_c   1.000
_cell.angle_alpha   90.00
_cell.angle_beta   90.00
_cell.angle_gamma   90.00
#
_symmetry.space_group_name_H-M   'P 1'
#
loop_
_entity.id
_entity.type
_entity.pdbx_description
1 polymer ?
#
loop_
_entity_poly.entity_id
_entity_poly.type
_entity_poly.pdbx_seq_one_letter_code
_entity_poly.pdbx_strand_id
1 'polypeptide(L)'
;PDILQAAKDIERFGADGITVHPRPDERHIRYQDVYDLKKIVTTEFNIEGNPTESSFVELVLANKPTQVTLVPDAIGQITSNHGWNTVEHAAYLQNIISVFKNAGIRVSIFVDPVIEMVEAAVATGTDRIELYTESYASQYAAGKKEDAIADYIAAALKANELGIGINAGHDLDLHNLAFFAEKIPGLKEVSIGHALI
;
A
#
# COMPACT_ATOMS: atom_id res chain seq x y z
N PRO A 1 -17.94 11.49 -9.10
CA PRO A 1 -16.83 11.73 -10.02
C PRO A 1 -16.72 10.58 -11.02
N ASP A 2 -16.17 10.85 -12.21
CA ASP A 2 -15.89 9.84 -13.22
C ASP A 2 -14.51 9.23 -12.91
N ILE A 3 -14.50 8.04 -12.33
CA ILE A 3 -13.28 7.35 -11.88
C ILE A 3 -12.39 6.98 -13.07
N LEU A 4 -12.99 6.60 -14.21
CA LEU A 4 -12.23 6.22 -15.40
C LEU A 4 -11.54 7.44 -16.02
N GLN A 5 -12.22 8.59 -16.05
CA GLN A 5 -11.61 9.83 -16.50
C GLN A 5 -10.52 10.30 -15.54
N ALA A 6 -10.75 10.20 -14.23
CA ALA A 6 -9.74 10.54 -13.21
C ALA A 6 -8.46 9.71 -13.38
N ALA A 7 -8.57 8.39 -13.57
CA ALA A 7 -7.42 7.53 -13.79
C ALA A 7 -6.61 7.94 -15.04
N LYS A 8 -7.28 8.23 -16.16
CA LYS A 8 -6.60 8.71 -17.38
C LYS A 8 -5.90 10.05 -17.19
N ASP A 9 -6.53 10.96 -16.44
CA ASP A 9 -5.95 12.28 -16.17
C ASP A 9 -4.72 12.15 -15.25
N ILE A 10 -4.77 11.29 -14.24
CA ILE A 10 -3.66 11.02 -13.31
C ILE A 10 -2.47 10.42 -14.09
N GLU A 11 -2.68 9.42 -14.95
CA GLU A 11 -1.62 8.90 -15.82
C GLU A 11 -1.05 9.99 -16.76
N ARG A 12 -1.92 10.82 -17.36
CA ARG A 12 -1.49 11.94 -18.21
C ARG A 12 -0.65 12.97 -17.45
N PHE A 13 -0.90 13.16 -16.15
CA PHE A 13 -0.10 14.02 -15.28
C PHE A 13 1.22 13.40 -14.84
N GLY A 14 1.48 12.16 -15.19
CA GLY A 14 2.77 11.50 -15.00
C GLY A 14 2.83 10.55 -13.80
N ALA A 15 1.71 10.10 -13.28
CA ALA A 15 1.71 9.02 -12.28
C ALA A 15 2.19 7.71 -12.92
N ASP A 16 3.02 6.98 -12.19
CA ASP A 16 3.57 5.68 -12.59
C ASP A 16 2.62 4.51 -12.29
N GLY A 17 1.52 4.76 -11.58
CA GLY A 17 0.51 3.75 -11.27
C GLY A 17 -0.79 4.33 -10.71
N ILE A 18 -1.80 3.47 -10.70
CA ILE A 18 -3.11 3.72 -10.12
C ILE A 18 -3.35 2.72 -9.01
N THR A 19 -3.59 3.22 -7.79
CA THR A 19 -3.99 2.40 -6.63
C THR A 19 -5.47 2.62 -6.34
N VAL A 20 -6.20 1.52 -6.15
CA VAL A 20 -7.61 1.55 -5.75
C VAL A 20 -7.85 0.64 -4.53
N HIS A 21 -8.72 1.09 -3.64
CA HIS A 21 -9.12 0.33 -2.45
C HIS A 21 -10.63 0.04 -2.46
N PRO A 22 -11.06 -1.02 -3.18
CA PRO A 22 -12.47 -1.44 -3.21
C PRO A 22 -12.82 -2.09 -1.86
N ARG A 23 -13.44 -1.33 -0.99
CA ARG A 23 -13.90 -1.85 0.31
C ARG A 23 -15.12 -2.76 0.14
N PRO A 24 -15.40 -3.68 1.09
CA PRO A 24 -16.53 -4.61 0.97
C PRO A 24 -17.91 -3.92 0.82
N ASP A 25 -18.05 -2.71 1.34
CA ASP A 25 -19.27 -1.89 1.22
C ASP A 25 -19.33 -1.04 -0.08
N GLU A 26 -18.31 -1.11 -0.91
CA GLU A 26 -18.20 -0.42 -2.20
C GLU A 26 -18.45 1.10 -2.15
N ARG A 27 -18.17 1.74 -1.01
CA ARG A 27 -18.53 3.16 -0.74
C ARG A 27 -17.76 4.18 -1.56
N HIS A 28 -16.56 3.85 -2.07
CA HIS A 28 -15.72 4.74 -2.87
C HIS A 28 -15.39 4.15 -4.25
N ILE A 29 -14.82 2.94 -4.24
CA ILE A 29 -14.51 2.16 -5.42
C ILE A 29 -15.36 0.90 -5.39
N ARG A 30 -16.17 0.68 -6.41
CA ARG A 30 -16.98 -0.54 -6.56
C ARG A 30 -16.15 -1.64 -7.21
N TYR A 31 -16.52 -2.87 -7.01
CA TYR A 31 -15.85 -4.00 -7.65
C TYR A 31 -15.91 -3.90 -9.19
N GLN A 32 -17.03 -3.41 -9.75
CA GLN A 32 -17.14 -3.16 -11.19
C GLN A 32 -16.13 -2.11 -11.68
N ASP A 33 -15.85 -1.08 -10.88
CA ASP A 33 -14.88 -0.03 -11.23
C ASP A 33 -13.47 -0.62 -11.40
N VAL A 34 -13.11 -1.65 -10.61
CA VAL A 34 -11.82 -2.36 -10.73
C VAL A 34 -11.70 -3.06 -12.07
N TYR A 35 -12.76 -3.77 -12.52
CA TYR A 35 -12.78 -4.41 -13.83
C TYR A 35 -12.67 -3.40 -14.99
N ASP A 36 -13.29 -2.24 -14.85
CA ASP A 36 -13.28 -1.21 -15.88
C ASP A 36 -11.95 -0.45 -15.90
N LEU A 37 -11.37 -0.14 -14.75
CA LEU A 37 -10.03 0.43 -14.63
C LEU A 37 -8.96 -0.49 -15.21
N LYS A 38 -9.04 -1.80 -14.95
CA LYS A 38 -8.09 -2.78 -15.52
C LYS A 38 -7.99 -2.72 -17.04
N LYS A 39 -9.07 -2.34 -17.73
CA LYS A 39 -9.10 -2.25 -19.20
C LYS A 39 -8.40 -1.00 -19.74
N ILE A 40 -8.28 0.05 -18.94
CA ILE A 40 -7.83 1.37 -19.39
C ILE A 40 -6.51 1.83 -18.79
N VAL A 41 -6.15 1.35 -17.58
CA VAL A 41 -4.87 1.67 -16.93
C VAL A 41 -3.73 1.08 -17.76
N THR A 42 -2.78 1.93 -18.14
CA THR A 42 -1.63 1.58 -18.97
C THR A 42 -0.32 1.51 -18.20
N THR A 43 -0.29 2.08 -17.00
CA THR A 43 0.80 2.05 -16.03
C THR A 43 0.65 0.89 -15.04
N GLU A 44 1.27 0.96 -13.86
CA GLU A 44 1.07 -0.05 -12.82
C GLU A 44 -0.34 0.05 -12.22
N PHE A 45 -0.99 -1.09 -12.04
CA PHE A 45 -2.29 -1.17 -11.39
C PHE A 45 -2.15 -1.92 -10.06
N ASN A 46 -2.47 -1.24 -8.96
CA ASN A 46 -2.44 -1.79 -7.60
C ASN A 46 -3.86 -1.87 -7.02
N ILE A 47 -4.22 -3.01 -6.46
CA ILE A 47 -5.48 -3.20 -5.74
C ILE A 47 -5.15 -3.41 -4.25
N GLU A 48 -5.71 -2.55 -3.42
CA GLU A 48 -5.50 -2.57 -1.97
C GLU A 48 -6.73 -3.14 -1.27
N GLY A 49 -6.53 -3.93 -0.21
CA GLY A 49 -7.65 -4.44 0.58
C GLY A 49 -7.27 -5.55 1.57
N ASN A 50 -8.29 -5.98 2.34
CA ASN A 50 -8.11 -7.01 3.35
C ASN A 50 -8.30 -8.42 2.75
N PRO A 51 -7.25 -9.26 2.74
CA PRO A 51 -7.34 -10.61 2.18
C PRO A 51 -8.16 -11.60 3.01
N THR A 52 -8.63 -11.23 4.20
CA THR A 52 -9.59 -12.07 4.96
C THR A 52 -10.97 -12.09 4.31
N GLU A 53 -11.26 -11.14 3.42
CA GLU A 53 -12.48 -11.07 2.63
C GLU A 53 -12.32 -11.88 1.34
N SER A 54 -13.07 -12.98 1.21
CA SER A 54 -12.98 -13.85 0.02
C SER A 54 -13.31 -13.12 -1.28
N SER A 55 -14.25 -12.18 -1.24
CA SER A 55 -14.62 -11.33 -2.40
C SER A 55 -13.45 -10.47 -2.88
N PHE A 56 -12.61 -9.98 -1.97
CA PHE A 56 -11.39 -9.26 -2.34
C PHE A 56 -10.38 -10.18 -3.02
N VAL A 57 -10.16 -11.37 -2.47
CA VAL A 57 -9.23 -12.35 -3.06
C VAL A 57 -9.68 -12.74 -4.47
N GLU A 58 -10.97 -13.03 -4.65
CA GLU A 58 -11.55 -13.35 -5.96
C GLU A 58 -11.39 -12.20 -6.95
N LEU A 59 -11.66 -10.95 -6.52
CA LEU A 59 -11.50 -9.75 -7.33
C LEU A 59 -10.06 -9.59 -7.83
N VAL A 60 -9.09 -9.73 -6.93
CA VAL A 60 -7.66 -9.61 -7.27
C VAL A 60 -7.23 -10.69 -8.25
N LEU A 61 -7.59 -11.95 -8.00
CA LEU A 61 -7.25 -13.06 -8.88
C LEU A 61 -7.91 -12.97 -10.27
N ALA A 62 -9.13 -12.44 -10.35
CA ALA A 62 -9.82 -12.22 -11.62
C ALA A 62 -9.18 -11.10 -12.46
N ASN A 63 -8.73 -10.02 -11.80
CA ASN A 63 -8.16 -8.85 -12.48
C ASN A 63 -6.66 -8.95 -12.75
N LYS A 64 -5.93 -9.74 -11.96
CA LYS A 64 -4.46 -9.88 -12.04
C LYS A 64 -3.76 -8.52 -12.17
N PRO A 65 -3.85 -7.66 -11.14
CA PRO A 65 -3.17 -6.36 -11.14
C PRO A 65 -1.66 -6.55 -11.18
N THR A 66 -0.92 -5.47 -11.43
CA THR A 66 0.55 -5.47 -11.31
C THR A 66 0.98 -5.77 -9.88
N GLN A 67 0.25 -5.18 -8.93
CA GLN A 67 0.50 -5.34 -7.49
C GLN A 67 -0.82 -5.51 -6.73
N VAL A 68 -0.77 -6.19 -5.61
CA VAL A 68 -1.78 -6.15 -4.56
C VAL A 68 -1.13 -5.67 -3.27
N THR A 69 -1.77 -4.71 -2.58
CA THR A 69 -1.35 -4.28 -1.24
C THR A 69 -2.34 -4.81 -0.21
N LEU A 70 -1.85 -5.62 0.73
CA LEU A 70 -2.66 -6.25 1.76
C LEU A 70 -2.74 -5.37 3.00
N VAL A 71 -3.94 -4.95 3.38
CA VAL A 71 -4.20 -4.14 4.57
C VAL A 71 -5.09 -4.89 5.57
N PRO A 72 -4.92 -4.68 6.90
CA PRO A 72 -5.68 -5.41 7.91
C PRO A 72 -7.03 -4.76 8.25
N ASP A 73 -7.57 -3.90 7.39
CA ASP A 73 -8.77 -3.10 7.67
C ASP A 73 -9.97 -3.99 8.01
N ALA A 74 -10.57 -3.76 9.18
CA ALA A 74 -11.80 -4.44 9.58
C ALA A 74 -13.01 -3.96 8.77
N ILE A 75 -14.03 -4.82 8.67
CA ILE A 75 -15.32 -4.46 8.06
C ILE A 75 -15.90 -3.24 8.79
N GLY A 76 -16.28 -2.20 8.03
CA GLY A 76 -16.84 -0.96 8.59
C GLY A 76 -15.82 0.05 9.10
N GLN A 77 -14.51 -0.25 9.02
CA GLN A 77 -13.47 0.71 9.33
C GLN A 77 -13.47 1.85 8.32
N ILE A 78 -13.41 3.12 8.80
CA ILE A 78 -13.50 4.30 7.92
C ILE A 78 -12.27 4.47 7.07
N THR A 79 -11.08 4.31 7.66
CA THR A 79 -9.77 4.40 7.00
C THR A 79 -8.80 3.43 7.66
N SER A 80 -7.73 3.06 6.96
CA SER A 80 -6.63 2.29 7.55
C SER A 80 -6.01 3.06 8.71
N ASN A 81 -5.76 2.41 9.83
CA ASN A 81 -5.24 3.04 11.05
C ASN A 81 -4.09 2.27 11.71
N HIS A 82 -3.68 1.15 11.13
CA HIS A 82 -2.53 0.34 11.54
C HIS A 82 -2.12 -0.62 10.43
N GLY A 83 -0.87 -1.09 10.50
CA GLY A 83 -0.36 -2.15 9.64
C GLY A 83 -0.63 -3.56 10.17
N TRP A 84 -0.23 -4.57 9.41
CA TRP A 84 -0.29 -5.96 9.86
C TRP A 84 0.68 -6.21 11.01
N ASN A 85 0.23 -6.95 12.03
CA ASN A 85 1.12 -7.63 12.96
C ASN A 85 1.69 -8.88 12.25
N THR A 86 2.84 -8.70 11.59
CA THR A 86 3.48 -9.74 10.78
C THR A 86 4.05 -10.90 11.61
N VAL A 87 4.29 -10.69 12.89
CA VAL A 87 4.69 -11.76 13.83
C VAL A 87 3.51 -12.70 14.08
N GLU A 88 2.38 -12.13 14.47
CA GLU A 88 1.18 -12.90 14.83
C GLU A 88 0.55 -13.58 13.61
N HIS A 89 0.52 -12.88 12.48
CA HIS A 89 -0.18 -13.32 11.27
C HIS A 89 0.75 -13.94 10.22
N ALA A 90 2.02 -14.25 10.54
CA ALA A 90 3.02 -14.74 9.59
C ALA A 90 2.52 -15.91 8.73
N ALA A 91 1.97 -16.94 9.35
CA ALA A 91 1.50 -18.14 8.63
C ALA A 91 0.31 -17.86 7.71
N TYR A 92 -0.63 -17.03 8.15
CA TYR A 92 -1.76 -16.62 7.33
C TYR A 92 -1.30 -15.81 6.12
N LEU A 93 -0.46 -14.78 6.35
CA LEU A 93 0.09 -13.94 5.30
C LEU A 93 0.91 -14.75 4.30
N GLN A 94 1.76 -15.67 4.76
CA GLN A 94 2.52 -16.56 3.88
C GLN A 94 1.63 -17.33 2.94
N ASN A 95 0.53 -17.90 3.44
CA ASN A 95 -0.40 -18.67 2.63
C ASN A 95 -1.08 -17.80 1.56
N ILE A 96 -1.65 -16.67 1.94
CA ILE A 96 -2.37 -15.82 0.99
C ILE A 96 -1.43 -15.13 -0.01
N ILE A 97 -0.24 -14.71 0.43
CA ILE A 97 0.79 -14.14 -0.44
C ILE A 97 1.21 -15.16 -1.50
N SER A 98 1.39 -16.43 -1.12
CA SER A 98 1.74 -17.48 -2.08
C SER A 98 0.68 -17.64 -3.17
N VAL A 99 -0.61 -17.49 -2.85
CA VAL A 99 -1.70 -17.56 -3.82
C VAL A 99 -1.57 -16.44 -4.87
N PHE A 100 -1.35 -15.21 -4.44
CA PHE A 100 -1.19 -14.08 -5.36
C PHE A 100 0.10 -14.17 -6.18
N LYS A 101 1.21 -14.56 -5.57
CA LYS A 101 2.50 -14.75 -6.28
C LYS A 101 2.42 -15.86 -7.33
N ASN A 102 1.74 -16.97 -7.05
CA ASN A 102 1.50 -18.02 -8.03
C ASN A 102 0.61 -17.57 -9.20
N ALA A 103 -0.21 -16.54 -9.01
CA ALA A 103 -0.97 -15.89 -10.08
C ALA A 103 -0.15 -14.85 -10.87
N GLY A 104 1.13 -14.63 -10.51
CA GLY A 104 2.02 -13.66 -11.15
C GLY A 104 1.84 -12.22 -10.67
N ILE A 105 1.26 -12.03 -9.48
CA ILE A 105 0.96 -10.71 -8.90
C ILE A 105 2.04 -10.38 -7.86
N ARG A 106 2.65 -9.18 -7.96
CA ARG A 106 3.55 -8.64 -6.94
C ARG A 106 2.74 -8.34 -5.66
N VAL A 107 3.27 -8.69 -4.50
CA VAL A 107 2.58 -8.49 -3.23
C VAL A 107 3.32 -7.49 -2.36
N SER A 108 2.60 -6.51 -1.84
CA SER A 108 3.01 -5.60 -0.78
C SER A 108 2.13 -5.81 0.45
N ILE A 109 2.69 -5.68 1.65
CA ILE A 109 1.94 -5.72 2.90
C ILE A 109 2.07 -4.39 3.64
N PHE A 110 0.95 -3.87 4.13
CA PHE A 110 0.87 -2.63 4.88
C PHE A 110 1.35 -2.85 6.31
N VAL A 111 2.37 -2.11 6.76
CA VAL A 111 3.00 -2.30 8.07
C VAL A 111 3.32 -0.95 8.74
N ASP A 112 3.29 -0.95 10.06
CA ASP A 112 3.83 0.16 10.83
C ASP A 112 5.38 0.18 10.75
N PRO A 113 6.04 1.35 10.92
CA PRO A 113 7.50 1.49 10.83
C PRO A 113 8.19 0.93 12.07
N VAL A 114 7.91 -0.33 12.39
CA VAL A 114 8.44 -1.07 13.55
C VAL A 114 9.38 -2.15 13.05
N ILE A 115 10.63 -2.14 13.50
CA ILE A 115 11.69 -3.06 13.03
C ILE A 115 11.24 -4.53 13.13
N GLU A 116 10.63 -4.92 14.25
CA GLU A 116 10.15 -6.30 14.46
C GLU A 116 9.11 -6.72 13.39
N MET A 117 8.22 -5.80 13.00
CA MET A 117 7.23 -6.05 11.94
C MET A 117 7.91 -6.22 10.58
N VAL A 118 8.93 -5.42 10.29
CA VAL A 118 9.72 -5.52 9.06
C VAL A 118 10.52 -6.83 9.01
N GLU A 119 11.15 -7.22 10.10
CA GLU A 119 11.90 -8.49 10.18
C GLU A 119 10.98 -9.69 9.98
N ALA A 120 9.83 -9.70 10.64
CA ALA A 120 8.85 -10.79 10.52
C ALA A 120 8.21 -10.85 9.12
N ALA A 121 8.16 -9.75 8.38
CA ALA A 121 7.65 -9.72 7.01
C ALA A 121 8.40 -10.67 6.06
N VAL A 122 9.69 -10.96 6.31
CA VAL A 122 10.49 -11.93 5.51
C VAL A 122 9.81 -13.29 5.46
N ALA A 123 9.33 -13.78 6.61
CA ALA A 123 8.70 -15.10 6.71
C ALA A 123 7.38 -15.21 5.93
N THR A 124 6.74 -14.07 5.63
CA THR A 124 5.52 -14.05 4.83
C THR A 124 5.77 -14.27 3.34
N GLY A 125 7.00 -14.06 2.87
CA GLY A 125 7.37 -14.16 1.46
C GLY A 125 6.89 -12.98 0.60
N THR A 126 6.54 -11.85 1.22
CA THR A 126 6.14 -10.62 0.50
C THR A 126 7.27 -10.07 -0.35
N ASP A 127 6.94 -9.41 -1.46
CA ASP A 127 7.92 -8.74 -2.32
C ASP A 127 8.27 -7.34 -1.79
N ARG A 128 7.28 -6.68 -1.16
CA ARG A 128 7.41 -5.32 -0.62
C ARG A 128 6.67 -5.18 0.71
N ILE A 129 7.07 -4.18 1.47
CA ILE A 129 6.25 -3.60 2.54
C ILE A 129 5.79 -2.22 2.12
N GLU A 130 4.63 -1.80 2.59
CA GLU A 130 4.16 -0.42 2.49
C GLU A 130 4.11 0.18 3.89
N LEU A 131 4.95 1.17 4.15
CA LEU A 131 5.03 1.85 5.44
C LEU A 131 3.83 2.78 5.63
N TYR A 132 3.09 2.60 6.73
CA TYR A 132 1.98 3.46 7.13
C TYR A 132 2.49 4.83 7.59
N THR A 133 2.11 5.91 6.91
CA THR A 133 2.74 7.23 7.07
C THR A 133 1.90 8.28 7.79
N GLU A 134 0.75 7.93 8.38
CA GLU A 134 -0.09 8.90 9.13
C GLU A 134 0.68 9.54 10.30
N SER A 135 1.36 8.75 11.13
CA SER A 135 2.13 9.26 12.27
C SER A 135 3.25 10.22 11.82
N TYR A 136 3.92 9.92 10.70
CA TYR A 136 4.88 10.84 10.09
C TYR A 136 4.20 12.15 9.67
N ALA A 137 3.10 12.08 8.92
CA ALA A 137 2.40 13.25 8.39
C ALA A 137 1.90 14.16 9.53
N SER A 138 1.30 13.57 10.56
CA SER A 138 0.81 14.27 11.75
C SER A 138 1.93 15.00 12.49
N GLN A 139 3.04 14.32 12.77
CA GLN A 139 4.20 14.92 13.47
C GLN A 139 4.93 15.95 12.60
N TYR A 140 5.03 15.71 11.28
CA TYR A 140 5.59 16.67 10.34
C TYR A 140 4.79 17.99 10.37
N ALA A 141 3.47 17.92 10.33
CA ALA A 141 2.59 19.07 10.43
C ALA A 141 2.74 19.82 11.77
N ALA A 142 3.08 19.09 12.85
CA ALA A 142 3.40 19.67 14.15
C ALA A 142 4.82 20.26 14.26
N GLY A 143 5.59 20.31 13.15
CA GLY A 143 6.95 20.87 13.11
C GLY A 143 8.05 19.95 13.63
N LYS A 144 7.77 18.66 13.86
CA LYS A 144 8.71 17.66 14.41
C LYS A 144 9.27 16.72 13.32
N LYS A 145 9.61 17.26 12.16
CA LYS A 145 9.93 16.46 10.97
C LYS A 145 11.11 15.49 11.14
N GLU A 146 12.13 15.86 11.90
CA GLU A 146 13.32 15.04 12.11
C GLU A 146 13.01 13.85 13.06
N ASP A 147 12.21 14.07 14.11
CA ASP A 147 11.75 13.00 15.00
C ASP A 147 10.77 12.09 14.27
N ALA A 148 9.87 12.68 13.48
CA ALA A 148 8.83 11.98 12.73
C ALA A 148 9.38 10.95 11.75
N ILE A 149 10.55 11.20 11.15
CA ILE A 149 11.13 10.35 10.10
C ILE A 149 12.04 9.24 10.65
N ALA A 150 12.47 9.32 11.91
CA ALA A 150 13.52 8.47 12.45
C ALA A 150 13.17 6.97 12.39
N ASP A 151 11.97 6.60 12.83
CA ASP A 151 11.52 5.20 12.82
C ASP A 151 11.36 4.67 11.39
N TYR A 152 10.93 5.52 10.46
CA TYR A 152 10.80 5.16 9.04
C TYR A 152 12.16 4.91 8.38
N ILE A 153 13.18 5.71 8.72
CA ILE A 153 14.55 5.46 8.26
C ILE A 153 15.06 4.13 8.80
N ALA A 154 14.85 3.86 10.09
CA ALA A 154 15.28 2.61 10.70
C ALA A 154 14.59 1.39 10.06
N ALA A 155 13.28 1.46 9.84
CA ALA A 155 12.50 0.44 9.17
C ALA A 155 12.97 0.21 7.71
N ALA A 156 13.24 1.30 6.98
CA ALA A 156 13.70 1.24 5.61
C ALA A 156 15.12 0.65 5.48
N LEU A 157 16.04 1.00 6.38
CA LEU A 157 17.37 0.40 6.43
C LEU A 157 17.28 -1.10 6.69
N LYS A 158 16.41 -1.52 7.61
CA LYS A 158 16.19 -2.94 7.90
C LYS A 158 15.58 -3.67 6.71
N ALA A 159 14.57 -3.11 6.04
CA ALA A 159 13.98 -3.70 4.84
C ALA A 159 15.01 -3.88 3.72
N ASN A 160 15.88 -2.89 3.49
CA ASN A 160 16.97 -2.98 2.51
C ASN A 160 17.99 -4.08 2.87
N GLU A 161 18.37 -4.20 4.15
CA GLU A 161 19.24 -5.27 4.64
C GLU A 161 18.66 -6.65 4.34
N LEU A 162 17.34 -6.79 4.49
CA LEU A 162 16.60 -8.04 4.28
C LEU A 162 16.19 -8.28 2.82
N GLY A 163 16.46 -7.33 1.91
CA GLY A 163 16.14 -7.45 0.49
C GLY A 163 14.64 -7.28 0.16
N ILE A 164 13.85 -6.67 1.06
CA ILE A 164 12.43 -6.38 0.84
C ILE A 164 12.29 -5.00 0.23
N GLY A 165 11.46 -4.86 -0.84
CA GLY A 165 11.15 -3.57 -1.44
C GLY A 165 10.32 -2.69 -0.51
N ILE A 166 10.45 -1.36 -0.64
CA ILE A 166 9.81 -0.39 0.25
C ILE A 166 8.87 0.51 -0.54
N ASN A 167 7.59 0.46 -0.19
CA ASN A 167 6.57 1.43 -0.56
C ASN A 167 6.17 2.23 0.69
N ALA A 168 5.44 3.32 0.51
CA ALA A 168 4.86 4.08 1.61
C ALA A 168 3.52 4.70 1.18
N GLY A 169 2.61 4.84 2.11
CA GLY A 169 1.29 5.40 1.83
C GLY A 169 0.56 5.88 3.06
N HIS A 170 -0.49 6.64 2.83
CA HIS A 170 -1.36 7.30 3.78
C HIS A 170 -0.86 8.70 4.22
N ASP A 171 -1.72 9.72 4.02
CA ASP A 171 -1.50 11.12 4.45
C ASP A 171 -0.24 11.83 3.94
N LEU A 172 0.41 11.28 2.92
CA LEU A 172 1.46 12.00 2.19
C LEU A 172 0.82 13.07 1.29
N ASP A 173 1.46 14.25 1.24
CA ASP A 173 1.00 15.41 0.49
C ASP A 173 2.16 16.22 -0.10
N LEU A 174 1.86 17.33 -0.78
CA LEU A 174 2.86 18.20 -1.40
C LEU A 174 3.82 18.87 -0.40
N HIS A 175 3.48 18.95 0.90
CA HIS A 175 4.31 19.59 1.91
C HIS A 175 5.29 18.61 2.54
N ASN A 176 4.87 17.35 2.76
CA ASN A 176 5.64 16.37 3.51
C ASN A 176 6.36 15.33 2.62
N LEU A 177 5.87 15.07 1.40
CA LEU A 177 6.39 14.03 0.52
C LEU A 177 7.87 14.22 0.14
N ALA A 178 8.27 15.44 -0.22
CA ALA A 178 9.63 15.69 -0.70
C ALA A 178 10.68 15.32 0.36
N PHE A 179 10.44 15.71 1.61
CA PHE A 179 11.30 15.38 2.73
C PHE A 179 11.31 13.86 3.02
N PHE A 180 10.15 13.21 2.98
CA PHE A 180 10.04 11.76 3.15
C PHE A 180 10.84 11.00 2.09
N ALA A 181 10.64 11.33 0.82
CA ALA A 181 11.30 10.68 -0.30
C ALA A 181 12.83 10.88 -0.30
N GLU A 182 13.31 12.05 0.15
CA GLU A 182 14.75 12.32 0.31
C GLU A 182 15.38 11.46 1.41
N LYS A 183 14.65 11.25 2.53
CA LYS A 183 15.20 10.60 3.73
C LYS A 183 15.05 9.08 3.74
N ILE A 184 14.07 8.51 3.03
CA ILE A 184 13.84 7.05 3.06
C ILE A 184 14.72 6.33 2.04
N PRO A 185 15.74 5.58 2.48
CA PRO A 185 16.63 4.89 1.58
C PRO A 185 15.91 3.71 0.89
N GLY A 186 16.01 3.66 -0.43
CA GLY A 186 15.45 2.54 -1.21
C GLY A 186 13.93 2.60 -1.42
N LEU A 187 13.28 3.73 -1.13
CA LEU A 187 11.87 3.94 -1.43
C LEU A 187 11.59 3.71 -2.92
N LYS A 188 10.62 2.84 -3.23
CA LYS A 188 10.27 2.45 -4.60
C LYS A 188 9.04 3.21 -5.11
N GLU A 189 8.05 3.41 -4.24
CA GLU A 189 6.72 3.85 -4.63
C GLU A 189 6.04 4.54 -3.47
N VAL A 190 5.19 5.52 -3.75
CA VAL A 190 4.28 6.13 -2.78
C VAL A 190 2.85 6.08 -3.31
N SER A 191 1.91 5.75 -2.42
CA SER A 191 0.47 5.80 -2.71
C SER A 191 -0.12 7.04 -2.06
N ILE A 192 -0.68 7.96 -2.87
CA ILE A 192 -1.26 9.22 -2.40
C ILE A 192 -2.70 9.30 -2.91
N GLY A 193 -3.65 9.42 -1.98
CA GLY A 193 -5.07 9.55 -2.28
C GLY A 193 -5.62 10.93 -1.91
N HIS A 194 -6.04 11.12 -0.67
CA HIS A 194 -6.80 12.29 -0.18
C HIS A 194 -6.18 13.66 -0.52
N ALA A 195 -4.86 13.76 -0.66
CA ALA A 195 -4.20 15.02 -0.99
C ALA A 195 -4.30 15.41 -2.48
N LEU A 196 -4.74 14.49 -3.34
CA LEU A 196 -4.78 14.69 -4.80
C LEU A 196 -6.19 14.62 -5.39
N ILE A 197 -7.17 14.06 -4.66
CA ILE A 197 -8.52 13.75 -5.17
C ILE A 197 -9.60 14.45 -4.35
#